data_f79deef471d535a47d0a26c31dd8bbcb
#
_entry.id   f79deef471d535a47d0a26c31dd8bbcb
#
_cell.length_a   1.000
_cell.length_b   1.000
_cell.length_c   1.000
_cell.angle_alpha   90.00
_cell.angle_beta   90.00
_cell.angle_gamma   90.00
#
_symmetry.space_group_name_H-M   'P 1'
#
loop_
_entity.id
_entity.type
_entity.pdbx_description
1 polymer ?
#
loop_
_entity_poly.entity_id
_entity_poly.type
_entity_poly.pdbx_seq_one_letter_code
_entity_poly.pdbx_strand_id
1 'polypeptide(L)'
;MNTIKQNIKKVARPIYHKVVPEKVRARRAARLNRSLEYETWITMLEANENYDEKFEYNPKISILVPVYNVLDRHLIPCIESVLNQVYTNWELCLADDCSSWDSVRETLAKYEGNEKIKIVYRTENGHIS
;
A
#
# COMPACT_ATOMS: atom_id res chain seq x y z
N MET A 1 -6.90 -31.90 3.72
CA MET A 1 -7.36 -30.58 3.18
C MET A 1 -7.09 -30.36 1.67
N ASN A 2 -6.20 -31.14 1.04
CA ASN A 2 -5.86 -30.98 -0.40
C ASN A 2 -6.87 -31.61 -1.39
N THR A 3 -7.51 -32.73 -1.01
CA THR A 3 -8.40 -33.52 -1.90
C THR A 3 -9.70 -32.78 -2.26
N ILE A 4 -10.28 -32.05 -1.31
CA ILE A 4 -11.53 -31.28 -1.53
C ILE A 4 -11.29 -30.12 -2.50
N LYS A 5 -10.16 -29.38 -2.34
CA LYS A 5 -9.80 -28.29 -3.26
C LYS A 5 -9.53 -28.78 -4.69
N GLN A 6 -8.97 -29.99 -4.83
CA GLN A 6 -8.73 -30.59 -6.16
C GLN A 6 -10.02 -31.03 -6.83
N ASN A 7 -11.00 -31.57 -6.09
CA ASN A 7 -12.29 -31.98 -6.62
C ASN A 7 -13.16 -30.78 -7.03
N ILE A 8 -13.15 -29.69 -6.24
CA ILE A 8 -13.83 -28.45 -6.60
C ILE A 8 -13.25 -27.86 -7.90
N LYS A 9 -11.94 -27.89 -8.09
CA LYS A 9 -11.30 -27.42 -9.33
C LYS A 9 -11.69 -28.26 -10.55
N LYS A 10 -11.88 -29.58 -10.40
CA LYS A 10 -12.29 -30.48 -11.51
C LYS A 10 -13.69 -30.18 -12.01
N VAL A 11 -14.63 -29.82 -11.13
CA VAL A 11 -16.03 -29.55 -11.48
C VAL A 11 -16.23 -28.08 -11.90
N ALA A 12 -15.59 -27.15 -11.21
CA ALA A 12 -15.78 -25.72 -11.48
C ALA A 12 -15.07 -25.23 -12.76
N ARG A 13 -13.93 -25.85 -13.16
CA ARG A 13 -13.21 -25.46 -14.37
C ARG A 13 -14.02 -25.56 -15.68
N PRO A 14 -14.71 -26.67 -15.99
CA PRO A 14 -15.49 -26.76 -17.20
C PRO A 14 -16.65 -25.75 -17.25
N ILE A 15 -17.30 -25.51 -16.11
CA ILE A 15 -18.40 -24.54 -15.99
C ILE A 15 -17.86 -23.11 -16.21
N TYR A 16 -16.73 -22.77 -15.61
CA TYR A 16 -16.07 -21.47 -15.78
C TYR A 16 -15.70 -21.21 -17.25
N HIS A 17 -15.18 -22.21 -17.96
CA HIS A 17 -14.83 -22.09 -19.37
C HIS A 17 -16.05 -21.93 -20.29
N LYS A 18 -17.21 -22.45 -19.93
CA LYS A 18 -18.47 -22.29 -20.68
C LYS A 18 -19.13 -20.93 -20.46
N VAL A 19 -19.03 -20.38 -19.25
CA VAL A 19 -19.79 -19.19 -18.82
C VAL A 19 -18.98 -17.91 -19.00
N VAL A 20 -17.65 -17.96 -18.84
CA VAL A 20 -16.82 -16.76 -18.93
C VAL A 20 -16.20 -16.63 -20.32
N PRO A 21 -16.48 -15.53 -21.06
CA PRO A 21 -15.93 -15.30 -22.39
C PRO A 21 -14.41 -15.37 -22.41
N GLU A 22 -13.86 -15.89 -23.51
CA GLU A 22 -12.41 -16.08 -23.66
C GLU A 22 -11.60 -14.79 -23.47
N LYS A 23 -12.09 -13.67 -24.01
CA LYS A 23 -11.45 -12.33 -23.81
C LYS A 23 -11.31 -11.94 -22.33
N VAL A 24 -12.31 -12.30 -21.52
CA VAL A 24 -12.28 -12.00 -20.07
C VAL A 24 -11.29 -12.91 -19.35
N ARG A 25 -11.23 -14.18 -19.74
CA ARG A 25 -10.26 -15.14 -19.21
C ARG A 25 -8.82 -14.75 -19.54
N ALA A 26 -8.58 -14.36 -20.80
CA ALA A 26 -7.26 -13.92 -21.26
C ALA A 26 -6.80 -12.64 -20.51
N ARG A 27 -7.70 -11.65 -20.31
CA ARG A 27 -7.39 -10.44 -19.54
C ARG A 27 -7.07 -10.74 -18.06
N ARG A 28 -7.80 -11.67 -17.45
CA ARG A 28 -7.53 -12.12 -16.08
C ARG A 28 -6.18 -12.85 -15.97
N ALA A 29 -5.89 -13.74 -16.90
CA ALA A 29 -4.62 -14.45 -16.96
C ALA A 29 -3.43 -13.48 -17.16
N ALA A 30 -3.55 -12.54 -18.08
CA ALA A 30 -2.53 -11.52 -18.32
C ALA A 30 -2.29 -10.61 -17.11
N ARG A 31 -3.35 -10.25 -16.38
CA ARG A 31 -3.22 -9.46 -15.15
C ARG A 31 -2.52 -10.25 -14.03
N LEU A 32 -2.86 -11.52 -13.89
CA LEU A 32 -2.23 -12.41 -12.89
C LEU A 32 -0.75 -12.63 -13.21
N ASN A 33 -0.40 -12.90 -14.47
CA ASN A 33 1.00 -13.06 -14.89
C ASN A 33 1.81 -11.78 -14.63
N ARG A 34 1.27 -10.61 -14.96
CA ARG A 34 1.96 -9.33 -14.71
C ARG A 34 2.21 -9.09 -13.21
N SER A 35 1.26 -9.48 -12.36
CA SER A 35 1.43 -9.40 -10.90
C SER A 35 2.54 -10.34 -10.41
N LEU A 36 2.57 -11.57 -10.91
CA LEU A 36 3.60 -12.55 -10.55
C LEU A 36 5.00 -12.16 -11.07
N GLU A 37 5.08 -11.60 -12.27
CA GLU A 37 6.33 -11.07 -12.84
C GLU A 37 6.85 -9.90 -12.01
N TYR A 38 5.98 -8.99 -11.59
CA TYR A 38 6.33 -7.85 -10.75
C TYR A 38 6.84 -8.30 -9.36
N GLU A 39 6.14 -9.22 -8.71
CA GLU A 39 6.55 -9.74 -7.41
C GLU A 39 7.88 -10.51 -7.47
N THR A 40 8.08 -11.28 -8.54
CA THR A 40 9.35 -11.98 -8.76
C THR A 40 10.48 -10.98 -8.99
N TRP A 41 10.24 -9.94 -9.77
CA TRP A 41 11.22 -8.89 -10.06
C TRP A 41 11.60 -8.11 -8.78
N ILE A 42 10.62 -7.71 -7.95
CA ILE A 42 10.88 -7.05 -6.66
C ILE A 42 11.70 -7.94 -5.75
N THR A 43 11.31 -9.21 -5.59
CA THR A 43 12.03 -10.15 -4.74
C THR A 43 13.49 -10.32 -5.19
N MET A 44 13.74 -10.36 -6.51
CA MET A 44 15.10 -10.42 -7.06
C MET A 44 15.90 -9.15 -6.82
N LEU A 45 15.26 -7.97 -6.91
CA LEU A 45 15.91 -6.69 -6.60
C LEU A 45 16.28 -6.62 -5.12
N GLU A 46 15.32 -6.86 -4.23
CA GLU A 46 15.51 -6.80 -2.78
C GLU A 46 16.59 -7.80 -2.29
N ALA A 47 16.69 -8.97 -2.95
CA ALA A 47 17.71 -9.96 -2.62
C ALA A 47 19.13 -9.53 -3.04
N ASN A 48 19.27 -8.63 -4.00
CA ASN A 48 20.56 -8.18 -4.55
C ASN A 48 20.98 -6.80 -4.03
N GLU A 49 20.10 -6.06 -3.39
CA GLU A 49 20.42 -4.74 -2.86
C GLU A 49 21.08 -4.86 -1.47
N ASN A 50 22.28 -4.31 -1.35
CA ASN A 50 22.95 -4.17 -0.07
C ASN A 50 22.57 -2.83 0.55
N TYR A 51 21.56 -2.86 1.42
CA TYR A 51 21.04 -1.66 2.09
C TYR A 51 21.95 -1.11 3.21
N ASP A 52 23.11 -1.72 3.43
CA ASP A 52 24.08 -1.29 4.45
C ASP A 52 24.97 -0.12 3.98
N GLU A 53 24.77 0.41 2.77
CA GLU A 53 25.52 1.57 2.29
C GLU A 53 25.20 2.81 3.11
N LYS A 54 26.23 3.36 3.76
CA LYS A 54 26.13 4.66 4.41
C LYS A 54 26.18 5.74 3.34
N PHE A 55 25.11 6.49 3.23
CA PHE A 55 25.07 7.65 2.36
C PHE A 55 26.02 8.74 2.88
N GLU A 56 26.96 9.19 2.06
CA GLU A 56 27.87 10.32 2.40
C GLU A 56 27.07 11.61 2.65
N TYR A 57 26.00 11.80 1.88
CA TYR A 57 25.07 12.90 2.02
C TYR A 57 23.76 12.39 2.62
N ASN A 58 23.44 12.85 3.83
CA ASN A 58 22.30 12.38 4.62
C ASN A 58 21.34 13.52 4.99
N PRO A 59 20.69 14.17 4.01
CA PRO A 59 19.75 15.26 4.27
C PRO A 59 18.48 14.75 4.94
N LYS A 60 17.84 15.57 5.76
CA LYS A 60 16.52 15.26 6.28
C LYS A 60 15.47 15.40 5.18
N ILE A 61 14.70 14.34 4.94
CA ILE A 61 13.61 14.31 3.96
C ILE A 61 12.27 14.48 4.69
N SER A 62 11.55 15.56 4.37
CA SER A 62 10.18 15.76 4.85
C SER A 62 9.19 15.21 3.83
N ILE A 63 8.43 14.18 4.23
CA ILE A 63 7.40 13.54 3.41
C ILE A 63 6.06 14.14 3.80
N LEU A 64 5.43 14.88 2.88
CA LEU A 64 4.15 15.53 3.10
C LEU A 64 3.02 14.68 2.52
N VAL A 65 2.07 14.29 3.36
CA VAL A 65 0.91 13.49 2.96
C VAL A 65 -0.37 14.23 3.36
N PRO A 66 -1.12 14.77 2.39
CA PRO A 66 -2.45 15.28 2.65
C PRO A 66 -3.42 14.13 2.90
N VAL A 67 -4.28 14.29 3.89
CA VAL A 67 -5.26 13.29 4.29
C VAL A 67 -6.64 13.94 4.26
N TYR A 68 -7.60 13.33 3.54
CA TYR A 68 -8.99 13.75 3.55
C TYR A 68 -9.92 12.58 3.27
N ASN A 69 -10.78 12.23 4.24
CA ASN A 69 -11.79 11.17 4.11
C ASN A 69 -11.26 9.89 3.45
N VAL A 70 -10.11 9.40 3.89
CA VAL A 70 -9.43 8.23 3.34
C VAL A 70 -9.76 6.98 4.16
N LEU A 71 -9.91 5.85 3.50
CA LEU A 71 -10.13 4.56 4.16
C LEU A 71 -8.83 4.04 4.80
N ASP A 72 -8.94 3.41 5.97
CA ASP A 72 -7.82 2.83 6.72
C ASP A 72 -6.98 1.87 5.88
N ARG A 73 -7.62 1.08 5.02
CA ARG A 73 -6.92 0.17 4.09
C ARG A 73 -5.95 0.85 3.12
N HIS A 74 -6.01 2.18 2.99
CA HIS A 74 -5.10 2.98 2.19
C HIS A 74 -4.18 3.83 3.06
N LEU A 75 -4.70 4.42 4.13
CA LEU A 75 -3.95 5.28 5.02
C LEU A 75 -2.88 4.49 5.79
N ILE A 76 -3.26 3.37 6.39
CA ILE A 76 -2.32 2.55 7.18
C ILE A 76 -1.15 2.06 6.31
N PRO A 77 -1.36 1.39 5.16
CA PRO A 77 -0.24 0.98 4.32
C PRO A 77 0.63 2.14 3.82
N CYS A 78 0.06 3.32 3.60
CA CYS A 78 0.80 4.52 3.24
C CYS A 78 1.76 4.93 4.35
N ILE A 79 1.29 5.02 5.60
CA ILE A 79 2.13 5.36 6.75
C ILE A 79 3.19 4.28 6.97
N GLU A 80 2.80 3.01 6.97
CA GLU A 80 3.71 1.87 7.16
C GLU A 80 4.80 1.81 6.07
N SER A 81 4.49 2.19 4.83
CA SER A 81 5.49 2.24 3.77
C SER A 81 6.59 3.25 4.03
N VAL A 82 6.28 4.36 4.71
CA VAL A 82 7.28 5.35 5.12
C VAL A 82 8.08 4.87 6.33
N LEU A 83 7.40 4.25 7.31
CA LEU A 83 8.06 3.70 8.49
C LEU A 83 9.08 2.60 8.14
N ASN A 84 8.82 1.85 7.08
CA ASN A 84 9.66 0.75 6.60
C ASN A 84 10.72 1.20 5.57
N GLN A 85 10.93 2.50 5.36
CA GLN A 85 11.97 2.98 4.47
C GLN A 85 13.38 2.66 4.98
N VAL A 86 14.25 2.25 4.05
CA VAL A 86 15.67 1.98 4.34
C VAL A 86 16.39 3.26 4.76
N TYR A 87 16.12 4.37 4.07
CA TYR A 87 16.63 5.67 4.46
C TYR A 87 16.02 6.14 5.77
N THR A 88 16.82 6.47 6.77
CA THR A 88 16.34 6.69 8.15
C THR A 88 16.19 8.17 8.54
N ASN A 89 16.82 9.12 7.78
CA ASN A 89 16.75 10.53 8.11
C ASN A 89 15.57 11.23 7.42
N TRP A 90 14.37 10.87 7.83
CA TRP A 90 13.13 11.45 7.33
C TRP A 90 12.19 11.87 8.47
N GLU A 91 11.22 12.71 8.13
CA GLU A 91 10.03 12.98 8.91
C GLU A 91 8.78 12.84 8.04
N LEU A 92 7.70 12.34 8.61
CA LEU A 92 6.39 12.22 7.95
C LEU A 92 5.45 13.29 8.49
N CYS A 93 4.96 14.15 7.63
CA CYS A 93 4.00 15.19 7.96
C CYS A 93 2.64 14.83 7.38
N LEU A 94 1.70 14.44 8.22
CA LEU A 94 0.32 14.10 7.87
C LEU A 94 -0.56 15.33 8.10
N ALA A 95 -1.17 15.85 7.06
CA ALA A 95 -2.06 17.01 7.14
C ALA A 95 -3.50 16.58 6.89
N ASP A 96 -4.29 16.43 7.95
CA ASP A 96 -5.72 16.17 7.86
C ASP A 96 -6.47 17.44 7.45
N ASP A 97 -7.01 17.45 6.24
CA ASP A 97 -7.72 18.57 5.64
C ASP A 97 -9.20 18.63 6.10
N CYS A 98 -9.41 18.58 7.41
CA CYS A 98 -10.71 18.58 8.04
C CYS A 98 -11.59 17.39 7.61
N SER A 99 -11.05 16.17 7.77
CA SER A 99 -11.83 14.95 7.51
C SER A 99 -13.09 14.89 8.36
N SER A 100 -14.19 14.53 7.73
CA SER A 100 -15.49 14.33 8.39
C SER A 100 -15.70 12.91 8.91
N TRP A 101 -14.80 11.98 8.55
CA TRP A 101 -14.85 10.59 9.00
C TRP A 101 -14.02 10.41 10.27
N ASP A 102 -14.68 10.03 11.36
CA ASP A 102 -14.04 9.83 12.66
C ASP A 102 -12.91 8.76 12.58
N SER A 103 -13.09 7.73 11.75
CA SER A 103 -12.09 6.68 11.54
C SER A 103 -10.72 7.22 11.10
N VAL A 104 -10.69 8.32 10.35
CA VAL A 104 -9.43 8.95 9.92
C VAL A 104 -8.68 9.47 11.15
N ARG A 105 -9.36 10.21 12.01
CA ARG A 105 -8.75 10.75 13.24
C ARG A 105 -8.34 9.66 14.22
N GLU A 106 -9.17 8.64 14.38
CA GLU A 106 -8.84 7.47 15.19
C GLU A 106 -7.59 6.74 14.68
N THR A 107 -7.43 6.66 13.36
CA THR A 107 -6.25 6.03 12.76
C THR A 107 -5.02 6.90 12.91
N LEU A 108 -5.11 8.21 12.66
CA LEU A 108 -4.00 9.13 12.85
C LEU A 108 -3.54 9.19 14.31
N ALA A 109 -4.48 9.17 15.27
CA ALA A 109 -4.17 9.19 16.70
C ALA A 109 -3.27 8.02 17.15
N LYS A 110 -3.31 6.87 16.46
CA LYS A 110 -2.43 5.73 16.76
C LYS A 110 -0.94 6.03 16.51
N TYR A 111 -0.66 7.01 15.67
CA TYR A 111 0.70 7.42 15.31
C TYR A 111 1.15 8.70 16.04
N GLU A 112 0.28 9.32 16.83
CA GLU A 112 0.65 10.42 17.71
C GLU A 112 1.69 9.96 18.74
N GLY A 113 2.68 10.79 18.99
CA GLY A 113 3.79 10.44 19.88
C GLY A 113 4.99 9.78 19.20
N ASN A 114 4.92 9.45 17.93
CA ASN A 114 6.11 9.06 17.17
C ASN A 114 6.92 10.31 16.81
N GLU A 115 8.18 10.37 17.24
CA GLU A 115 9.06 11.55 17.05
C GLU A 115 9.28 11.93 15.58
N LYS A 116 9.15 10.97 14.67
CA LYS A 116 9.31 11.20 13.24
C LYS A 116 8.01 11.55 12.52
N ILE A 117 6.85 11.41 13.19
CA ILE A 117 5.54 11.67 12.58
C ILE A 117 4.96 12.95 13.18
N LYS A 118 4.62 13.89 12.32
CA LYS A 118 3.93 15.13 12.67
C LYS A 118 2.54 15.10 12.07
N ILE A 119 1.54 15.33 12.91
CA ILE A 119 0.14 15.33 12.49
C ILE A 119 -0.43 16.73 12.72
N VAL A 120 -1.08 17.27 11.69
CA VAL A 120 -1.77 18.56 11.74
C VAL A 120 -3.21 18.33 11.35
N TYR A 121 -4.12 18.75 12.21
CA TYR A 121 -5.56 18.74 11.96
C TYR A 121 -6.03 20.15 11.59
N ARG A 122 -6.49 20.32 10.36
CA ARG A 122 -7.07 21.59 9.93
C ARG A 122 -8.49 21.74 10.45
N THR A 123 -8.90 22.98 10.68
CA THR A 123 -10.25 23.33 11.12
C THR A 123 -11.21 23.56 9.94
N GLU A 124 -10.67 23.82 8.77
CA GLU A 124 -11.41 24.07 7.53
C GLU A 124 -10.78 23.29 6.38
N ASN A 125 -11.63 22.76 5.49
CA ASN A 125 -11.16 22.07 4.29
C ASN A 125 -10.58 23.09 3.30
N GLY A 126 -9.35 22.88 2.85
CA GLY A 126 -8.65 23.79 1.96
C GLY A 126 -8.94 23.59 0.48
N HIS A 127 -9.59 22.49 0.13
CA HIS A 127 -9.77 22.04 -1.24
C HIS A 127 -8.45 21.98 -2.04
N ILE A 128 -8.44 21.22 -3.12
CA ILE A 128 -7.33 21.23 -4.10
C ILE A 128 -7.65 22.41 -5.04
N SER A 129 -6.88 23.48 -4.91
CA SER A 129 -6.93 24.62 -5.83
C SER A 129 -5.90 24.45 -6.94
#